data_b14a291b2868f552fc3c29974e51f5f8
#
_entry.id   b14a291b2868f552fc3c29974e51f5f8
#
_cell.length_a   1.000
_cell.length_b   1.000
_cell.length_c   1.000
_cell.angle_alpha   90.00
_cell.angle_beta   90.00
_cell.angle_gamma   90.00
#
_symmetry.space_group_name_H-M   'P 1'
#
loop_
_entity.id
_entity.type
_entity.pdbx_description
1 polymer ?
#
loop_
_entity_poly.entity_id
_entity_poly.type
_entity_poly.pdbx_seq_one_letter_code
_entity_poly.pdbx_strand_id
1 'polypeptide(L)'
;AYEVGVRLVGSEMCIRDSKVTEHTAYVGMQDYILNGGSELSSTEAELYFKTGTPTEILPLQDLLTKEVEEKYPLAVISFSPPETIFEKLFVTGEADIVAELHAANKSKAPEAEQLQQLEKNVIQATGMTPTGIAFRNQLNLVVNREKLLLYNIAYEELTRVLRTAFKENKVSTLRSYQQYLPIGIAGEEKSVNRILNETLVQTQPDKNRQVNYIPLSELVSIVPAEDLKSITAGKNGEYIPLSFYDVENPTRLMKEVKETVKEKNEWEVDFSGSFFSNEKMMGELTVILFVSLLLMYFILCAQFESFLQPLIVLLEIPVDTAFALITLWVFGHTLNLMSAIGIIVTCGIVVNDSILKLDTINELRKTGIPLVEAIHIAGKRRLRAIIMTSLTTIFAMVPLLFTSDMGSELQKPLSIAMIGSMVVGTLVSLFIIPLIYWFIYRKHDKNEVR
;
A
#
# COMPACT_ATOMS: atom_id res chain seq x y z
N ALA A 1 -29.07 4.10 -0.37
CA ALA A 1 -27.98 3.14 -0.10
C ALA A 1 -28.50 1.89 0.59
N TYR A 2 -29.30 2.02 1.66
CA TYR A 2 -29.86 0.86 2.37
C TYR A 2 -30.77 0.00 1.47
N GLU A 3 -31.62 0.61 0.64
CA GLU A 3 -32.44 -0.11 -0.35
C GLU A 3 -31.61 -0.77 -1.46
N VAL A 4 -30.52 -0.16 -1.89
CA VAL A 4 -29.62 -0.74 -2.90
C VAL A 4 -28.88 -1.95 -2.32
N GLY A 5 -28.35 -1.85 -1.10
CA GLY A 5 -27.68 -2.96 -0.43
C GLY A 5 -28.63 -4.13 -0.12
N VAL A 6 -29.82 -3.85 0.39
CA VAL A 6 -30.81 -4.87 0.69
C VAL A 6 -31.37 -5.51 -0.59
N ARG A 7 -31.54 -4.77 -1.68
CA ARG A 7 -31.98 -5.33 -2.96
C ARG A 7 -30.87 -6.08 -3.70
N LEU A 8 -29.62 -5.63 -3.63
CA LEU A 8 -28.46 -6.39 -4.16
C LEU A 8 -28.24 -7.69 -3.37
N VAL A 9 -28.41 -7.66 -2.05
CA VAL A 9 -28.36 -8.86 -1.19
C VAL A 9 -29.64 -9.70 -1.35
N GLY A 10 -30.79 -9.08 -1.62
CA GLY A 10 -32.05 -9.78 -1.90
C GLY A 10 -32.11 -10.45 -3.29
N SER A 11 -31.21 -10.17 -4.22
CA SER A 11 -31.03 -10.92 -5.46
C SER A 11 -30.20 -12.20 -5.29
N GLU A 12 -30.15 -12.74 -4.06
CA GLU A 12 -29.48 -14.01 -3.71
C GLU A 12 -29.83 -15.19 -4.64
N MET A 13 -30.97 -15.11 -5.34
CA MET A 13 -31.34 -16.15 -6.32
C MET A 13 -30.41 -16.18 -7.54
N CYS A 14 -29.88 -15.04 -8.00
CA CYS A 14 -28.94 -15.01 -9.15
C CYS A 14 -27.49 -15.34 -8.71
N ILE A 15 -27.12 -15.01 -7.49
CA ILE A 15 -25.79 -15.32 -6.92
C ILE A 15 -25.70 -16.79 -6.49
N ARG A 16 -26.82 -17.43 -6.15
CA ARG A 16 -26.88 -18.82 -5.68
C ARG A 16 -26.56 -19.84 -6.77
N ASP A 17 -26.76 -19.50 -8.05
CA ASP A 17 -26.33 -20.30 -9.21
C ASP A 17 -24.90 -19.95 -9.66
N SER A 18 -24.32 -18.87 -9.15
CA SER A 18 -22.92 -18.52 -9.37
C SER A 18 -22.06 -19.24 -8.32
N LYS A 19 -20.85 -19.61 -8.71
CA LYS A 19 -19.86 -20.33 -7.89
C LYS A 19 -19.27 -19.49 -6.72
N VAL A 20 -20.04 -18.54 -6.17
CA VAL A 20 -19.67 -17.74 -5.00
C VAL A 20 -19.84 -18.59 -3.75
N THR A 21 -18.75 -18.78 -3.01
CA THR A 21 -18.74 -19.59 -1.79
C THR A 21 -19.11 -18.79 -0.55
N GLU A 22 -18.71 -17.54 -0.48
CA GLU A 22 -18.97 -16.63 0.64
C GLU A 22 -19.15 -15.22 0.12
N HIS A 23 -20.02 -14.43 0.74
CA HIS A 23 -20.18 -13.00 0.45
C HIS A 23 -20.41 -12.21 1.73
N THR A 24 -19.95 -10.96 1.72
CA THR A 24 -20.18 -10.01 2.82
C THR A 24 -20.48 -8.63 2.22
N ALA A 25 -21.44 -7.92 2.81
CA ALA A 25 -21.84 -6.60 2.36
C ALA A 25 -21.72 -5.57 3.48
N TYR A 26 -21.11 -4.45 3.18
CA TYR A 26 -21.06 -3.26 4.03
C TYR A 26 -21.82 -2.14 3.30
N VAL A 27 -22.86 -1.59 3.91
CA VAL A 27 -23.73 -0.61 3.28
C VAL A 27 -23.80 0.64 4.12
N GLY A 28 -23.46 1.78 3.54
CA GLY A 28 -23.53 3.06 4.20
C GLY A 28 -22.46 3.29 5.27
N MET A 29 -22.64 4.37 6.03
CA MET A 29 -21.74 4.70 7.15
C MET A 29 -21.85 3.66 8.26
N GLN A 30 -20.74 3.06 8.59
CA GLN A 30 -20.66 2.09 9.68
C GLN A 30 -19.88 2.68 10.86
N ASP A 31 -20.51 2.70 12.04
CA ASP A 31 -19.90 3.14 13.32
C ASP A 31 -18.90 2.10 13.88
N TYR A 32 -18.11 1.43 13.05
CA TYR A 32 -17.28 0.33 13.51
C TYR A 32 -15.82 0.74 13.65
N ILE A 33 -15.33 0.75 14.87
CA ILE A 33 -13.93 1.01 15.26
C ILE A 33 -12.94 0.01 14.62
N LEU A 34 -13.42 -1.15 14.13
CA LEU A 34 -12.61 -2.21 13.56
C LEU A 34 -12.46 -2.16 12.03
N ASN A 35 -13.22 -1.33 11.33
CA ASN A 35 -13.10 -1.14 9.88
C ASN A 35 -12.30 0.13 9.57
N GLY A 36 -11.06 0.16 10.00
CA GLY A 36 -10.16 1.30 9.78
C GLY A 36 -9.64 1.48 8.34
N GLY A 37 -10.36 0.99 7.33
CA GLY A 37 -9.87 1.01 5.95
C GLY A 37 -10.71 1.78 4.94
N SER A 38 -12.04 1.77 5.05
CA SER A 38 -12.89 2.47 4.09
C SER A 38 -14.00 3.24 4.79
N GLU A 39 -13.94 4.57 4.73
CA GLU A 39 -15.05 5.43 5.14
C GLU A 39 -16.10 5.43 4.03
N LEU A 40 -17.05 4.49 4.11
CA LEU A 40 -18.21 4.48 3.23
C LEU A 40 -19.12 5.67 3.56
N SER A 41 -19.55 6.40 2.54
CA SER A 41 -20.61 7.39 2.69
C SER A 41 -21.99 6.71 2.74
N SER A 42 -23.02 7.45 3.14
CA SER A 42 -24.40 6.93 3.21
C SER A 42 -24.93 6.41 1.86
N THR A 43 -24.28 6.77 0.74
CA THR A 43 -24.66 6.38 -0.63
C THR A 43 -23.75 5.32 -1.23
N GLU A 44 -22.82 4.77 -0.48
CA GLU A 44 -21.86 3.77 -0.93
C GLU A 44 -22.09 2.43 -0.26
N ALA A 45 -21.69 1.38 -0.98
CA ALA A 45 -21.70 0.02 -0.48
C ALA A 45 -20.45 -0.71 -0.96
N GLU A 46 -19.89 -1.56 -0.12
CA GLU A 46 -18.76 -2.42 -0.42
C GLU A 46 -19.20 -3.88 -0.27
N LEU A 47 -19.00 -4.64 -1.34
CA LEU A 47 -19.43 -6.04 -1.42
C LEU A 47 -18.22 -6.94 -1.63
N TYR A 48 -18.00 -7.87 -0.74
CA TYR A 48 -16.93 -8.86 -0.84
C TYR A 48 -17.51 -10.19 -1.33
N PHE A 49 -16.89 -10.74 -2.38
CA PHE A 49 -17.24 -12.04 -2.93
C PHE A 49 -16.03 -12.95 -2.93
N LYS A 50 -16.20 -14.19 -2.47
CA LYS A 50 -15.19 -15.24 -2.53
C LYS A 50 -15.61 -16.29 -3.54
N THR A 51 -14.79 -16.47 -4.56
CA THR A 51 -14.99 -17.48 -5.61
C THR A 51 -14.18 -18.74 -5.30
N GLY A 52 -14.60 -19.87 -5.86
CA GLY A 52 -13.89 -21.15 -5.70
C GLY A 52 -12.58 -21.20 -6.49
N THR A 53 -12.55 -20.54 -7.66
CA THR A 53 -11.39 -20.50 -8.55
C THR A 53 -11.17 -19.10 -9.11
N PRO A 54 -9.91 -18.69 -9.36
CA PRO A 54 -9.60 -17.36 -9.92
C PRO A 54 -10.23 -17.11 -11.30
N THR A 55 -10.48 -18.16 -12.08
CA THR A 55 -11.09 -18.07 -13.42
C THR A 55 -12.56 -17.65 -13.40
N GLU A 56 -13.21 -17.68 -12.24
CA GLU A 56 -14.62 -17.30 -12.06
C GLU A 56 -14.80 -15.80 -11.77
N ILE A 57 -13.71 -15.08 -11.48
CA ILE A 57 -13.75 -13.65 -11.10
C ILE A 57 -14.25 -12.79 -12.27
N LEU A 58 -13.64 -12.92 -13.46
CA LEU A 58 -14.00 -12.11 -14.63
C LEU A 58 -15.47 -12.28 -15.06
N PRO A 59 -16.00 -13.51 -15.20
CA PRO A 59 -17.43 -13.71 -15.50
C PRO A 59 -18.37 -13.13 -14.44
N LEU A 60 -17.97 -13.14 -13.17
CA LEU A 60 -18.74 -12.54 -12.09
C LEU A 60 -18.74 -11.01 -12.16
N GLN A 61 -17.61 -10.40 -12.47
CA GLN A 61 -17.50 -8.96 -12.70
C GLN A 61 -18.39 -8.49 -13.85
N ASP A 62 -18.37 -9.18 -14.99
CA ASP A 62 -19.19 -8.85 -16.15
C ASP A 62 -20.69 -8.95 -15.83
N LEU A 63 -21.09 -9.97 -15.07
CA LEU A 63 -22.48 -10.17 -14.66
C LEU A 63 -22.93 -9.06 -13.72
N LEU A 64 -22.14 -8.72 -12.71
CA LEU A 64 -22.45 -7.66 -11.76
C LEU A 64 -22.51 -6.29 -12.44
N THR A 65 -21.59 -6.00 -13.35
CA THR A 65 -21.59 -4.75 -14.13
C THR A 65 -22.88 -4.58 -14.91
N LYS A 66 -23.29 -5.61 -15.68
CA LYS A 66 -24.55 -5.58 -16.43
C LYS A 66 -25.77 -5.39 -15.54
N GLU A 67 -25.85 -6.11 -14.44
CA GLU A 67 -26.99 -6.03 -13.53
C GLU A 67 -27.09 -4.66 -12.85
N VAL A 68 -25.95 -4.06 -12.48
CA VAL A 68 -25.91 -2.71 -11.90
C VAL A 68 -26.27 -1.65 -12.94
N GLU A 69 -25.73 -1.73 -14.15
CA GLU A 69 -26.06 -0.78 -15.25
C GLU A 69 -27.53 -0.84 -15.63
N GLU A 70 -28.14 -2.04 -15.69
CA GLU A 70 -29.57 -2.19 -16.01
C GLU A 70 -30.49 -1.67 -14.90
N LYS A 71 -30.18 -1.92 -13.63
CA LYS A 71 -31.04 -1.55 -12.51
C LYS A 71 -30.77 -0.17 -11.95
N TYR A 72 -29.52 0.28 -12.01
CA TYR A 72 -29.05 1.53 -11.40
C TYR A 72 -28.12 2.31 -12.34
N PRO A 73 -28.67 2.94 -13.40
CA PRO A 73 -27.87 3.59 -14.45
C PRO A 73 -26.95 4.73 -13.95
N LEU A 74 -27.20 5.27 -12.76
CA LEU A 74 -26.40 6.32 -12.14
C LEU A 74 -25.36 5.80 -11.13
N ALA A 75 -25.32 4.50 -10.88
CA ALA A 75 -24.35 3.91 -9.96
C ALA A 75 -23.01 3.69 -10.67
N VAL A 76 -21.94 4.04 -9.99
CA VAL A 76 -20.58 3.75 -10.42
C VAL A 76 -20.12 2.50 -9.69
N ILE A 77 -19.69 1.50 -10.46
CA ILE A 77 -19.14 0.26 -9.91
C ILE A 77 -17.64 0.20 -10.17
N SER A 78 -16.88 -0.19 -9.17
CA SER A 78 -15.45 -0.46 -9.28
C SER A 78 -15.13 -1.80 -8.63
N PHE A 79 -14.16 -2.52 -9.18
CA PHE A 79 -13.69 -3.79 -8.65
C PHE A 79 -12.24 -3.66 -8.22
N SER A 80 -11.95 -4.12 -7.02
CA SER A 80 -10.58 -4.21 -6.50
C SER A 80 -10.39 -5.54 -5.78
N PRO A 81 -9.21 -6.16 -5.86
CA PRO A 81 -8.89 -7.30 -5.00
C PRO A 81 -8.92 -6.83 -3.53
N PRO A 82 -9.46 -7.64 -2.61
CA PRO A 82 -9.41 -7.30 -1.19
C PRO A 82 -7.96 -7.29 -0.72
N GLU A 83 -7.57 -6.26 0.00
CA GLU A 83 -6.27 -6.20 0.64
C GLU A 83 -6.13 -7.32 1.67
N THR A 84 -5.09 -8.10 1.54
CA THR A 84 -4.76 -9.14 2.51
C THR A 84 -4.25 -8.51 3.82
N ILE A 85 -4.36 -9.24 4.95
CA ILE A 85 -3.80 -8.78 6.23
C ILE A 85 -2.30 -8.49 6.10
N PHE A 86 -1.62 -9.25 5.24
CA PHE A 86 -0.20 -9.08 4.99
C PHE A 86 0.09 -7.82 4.17
N GLU A 87 -0.70 -7.54 3.16
CA GLU A 87 -0.62 -6.27 2.39
C GLU A 87 -0.89 -5.08 3.29
N LYS A 88 -1.90 -5.15 4.16
CA LYS A 88 -2.16 -4.10 5.17
C LYS A 88 -1.01 -3.87 6.15
N LEU A 89 -0.20 -4.88 6.43
CA LEU A 89 0.92 -4.77 7.39
C LEU A 89 2.26 -4.42 6.73
N PHE A 90 2.50 -4.88 5.51
CA PHE A 90 3.81 -4.82 4.86
C PHE A 90 3.80 -4.11 3.50
N VAL A 91 2.66 -4.08 2.84
CA VAL A 91 2.45 -3.32 1.62
C VAL A 91 1.43 -2.26 2.00
N THR A 92 1.90 -1.03 2.17
CA THR A 92 0.95 0.07 2.22
C THR A 92 0.22 0.03 0.88
N GLY A 93 -1.11 -0.08 0.87
CA GLY A 93 -1.93 -0.01 -0.35
C GLY A 93 -1.84 1.37 -1.02
N GLU A 94 -0.67 2.00 -0.89
CA GLU A 94 -0.34 3.28 -1.50
C GLU A 94 -0.21 3.10 -3.00
N ALA A 95 -0.82 4.01 -3.73
CA ALA A 95 -0.63 4.11 -5.17
C ALA A 95 0.85 4.22 -5.52
N ASP A 96 1.23 3.78 -6.72
CA ASP A 96 2.61 3.89 -7.18
C ASP A 96 3.08 5.34 -7.17
N ILE A 97 2.23 6.24 -7.67
CA ILE A 97 2.44 7.68 -7.62
C ILE A 97 1.16 8.36 -7.13
N VAL A 98 1.30 9.22 -6.17
CA VAL A 98 0.27 10.14 -5.73
C VAL A 98 0.72 11.56 -6.08
N ALA A 99 0.01 12.23 -6.98
CA ALA A 99 0.21 13.65 -7.20
C ALA A 99 -0.61 14.43 -6.17
N GLU A 100 0.06 15.09 -5.26
CA GLU A 100 -0.51 15.91 -4.20
C GLU A 100 -0.75 17.33 -4.74
N LEU A 101 -2.00 17.64 -5.01
CA LEU A 101 -2.39 18.97 -5.53
C LEU A 101 -2.65 19.92 -4.38
N HIS A 102 -1.82 20.93 -4.28
CA HIS A 102 -1.98 22.03 -3.31
C HIS A 102 -2.57 23.27 -4.01
N ALA A 103 -3.61 23.82 -3.44
CA ALA A 103 -4.17 25.09 -3.98
C ALA A 103 -3.19 26.24 -3.72
N ALA A 104 -2.78 26.95 -4.74
CA ALA A 104 -1.89 28.10 -4.63
C ALA A 104 -2.49 29.21 -3.76
N ASN A 105 -3.82 29.34 -3.78
CA ASN A 105 -4.55 30.28 -2.90
C ASN A 105 -5.27 29.52 -1.78
N LYS A 106 -4.66 29.45 -0.61
CA LYS A 106 -5.19 28.77 0.59
C LYS A 106 -6.49 29.38 1.15
N SER A 107 -6.92 30.55 0.67
CA SER A 107 -8.09 31.26 1.20
C SER A 107 -9.40 30.85 0.54
N LYS A 108 -9.36 30.14 -0.59
CA LYS A 108 -10.55 29.73 -1.35
C LYS A 108 -10.54 28.22 -1.48
N ALA A 109 -11.60 27.56 -1.01
CA ALA A 109 -11.79 26.13 -1.28
C ALA A 109 -11.94 25.91 -2.80
N PRO A 110 -11.33 24.86 -3.35
CA PRO A 110 -11.44 24.54 -4.77
C PRO A 110 -12.88 24.16 -5.12
N GLU A 111 -13.36 24.67 -6.25
CA GLU A 111 -14.68 24.36 -6.77
C GLU A 111 -14.66 22.99 -7.46
N ALA A 112 -15.73 22.21 -7.30
CA ALA A 112 -15.84 20.85 -7.88
C ALA A 112 -15.62 20.85 -9.40
N GLU A 113 -16.15 21.85 -10.12
CA GLU A 113 -15.97 21.98 -11.57
C GLU A 113 -14.50 22.15 -11.98
N GLN A 114 -13.73 22.92 -11.20
CA GLN A 114 -12.29 23.12 -11.47
C GLN A 114 -11.50 21.83 -11.33
N LEU A 115 -11.83 21.02 -10.32
CA LEU A 115 -11.19 19.73 -10.07
C LEU A 115 -11.54 18.69 -11.13
N GLN A 116 -12.81 18.60 -11.54
CA GLN A 116 -13.24 17.72 -12.62
C GLN A 116 -12.58 18.09 -13.96
N GLN A 117 -12.42 19.39 -14.22
CA GLN A 117 -11.72 19.86 -15.42
C GLN A 117 -10.23 19.50 -15.38
N LEU A 118 -9.59 19.66 -14.21
CA LEU A 118 -8.20 19.30 -14.01
C LEU A 118 -7.98 17.79 -14.20
N GLU A 119 -8.83 16.98 -13.61
CA GLU A 119 -8.80 15.52 -13.77
C GLU A 119 -8.90 15.10 -15.23
N LYS A 120 -9.85 15.67 -15.98
CA LYS A 120 -9.99 15.44 -17.43
C LYS A 120 -8.73 15.82 -18.21
N ASN A 121 -8.11 16.97 -17.89
CA ASN A 121 -6.88 17.40 -18.54
C ASN A 121 -5.72 16.43 -18.25
N VAL A 122 -5.62 15.94 -17.00
CA VAL A 122 -4.61 14.95 -16.60
C VAL A 122 -4.84 13.62 -17.32
N ILE A 123 -6.08 13.15 -17.42
CA ILE A 123 -6.41 11.92 -18.18
C ILE A 123 -6.02 12.07 -19.66
N GLN A 124 -6.29 13.22 -20.27
CA GLN A 124 -5.93 13.45 -21.67
C GLN A 124 -4.41 13.51 -21.89
N ALA A 125 -3.66 14.06 -20.94
CA ALA A 125 -2.21 14.19 -21.05
C ALA A 125 -1.49 12.86 -20.78
N THR A 126 -1.93 12.12 -19.78
CA THR A 126 -1.25 10.88 -19.31
C THR A 126 -1.80 9.60 -19.91
N GLY A 127 -3.04 9.63 -20.42
CA GLY A 127 -3.77 8.42 -20.85
C GLY A 127 -4.18 7.48 -19.70
N MET A 128 -3.96 7.89 -18.44
CA MET A 128 -4.29 7.11 -17.24
C MET A 128 -5.40 7.78 -16.46
N THR A 129 -6.31 6.99 -15.90
CA THR A 129 -7.39 7.49 -15.03
C THR A 129 -6.91 7.50 -13.59
N PRO A 130 -6.70 8.68 -12.98
CA PRO A 130 -6.34 8.77 -11.57
C PRO A 130 -7.54 8.41 -10.70
N THR A 131 -7.27 7.96 -9.49
CA THR A 131 -8.24 7.79 -8.42
C THR A 131 -7.94 8.76 -7.29
N GLY A 132 -8.90 9.02 -6.40
CA GLY A 132 -8.68 9.84 -5.20
C GLY A 132 -9.52 11.10 -5.13
N ILE A 133 -9.98 11.67 -6.26
CA ILE A 133 -10.98 12.73 -6.22
C ILE A 133 -12.36 12.08 -6.16
N ALA A 134 -13.00 12.20 -5.02
CA ALA A 134 -14.38 11.77 -4.85
C ALA A 134 -15.23 12.96 -4.38
N PHE A 135 -16.37 13.14 -5.03
CA PHE A 135 -17.34 14.15 -4.67
C PHE A 135 -18.52 13.53 -3.94
N ARG A 136 -19.11 14.30 -3.03
CA ARG A 136 -20.32 13.93 -2.32
C ARG A 136 -21.37 15.00 -2.56
N ASN A 137 -22.53 14.55 -3.06
CA ASN A 137 -23.71 15.40 -3.14
C ASN A 137 -24.25 15.65 -1.73
N GLN A 138 -24.41 16.89 -1.37
CA GLN A 138 -24.95 17.30 -0.09
C GLN A 138 -26.02 18.40 -0.28
N LEU A 139 -26.87 18.54 0.72
CA LEU A 139 -27.85 19.60 0.78
C LEU A 139 -27.39 20.64 1.80
N ASN A 140 -27.03 21.81 1.33
CA ASN A 140 -26.64 22.91 2.20
C ASN A 140 -27.89 23.69 2.63
N LEU A 141 -28.04 23.84 3.93
CA LEU A 141 -29.08 24.67 4.53
C LEU A 141 -28.55 26.09 4.69
N VAL A 142 -28.91 26.97 3.77
CA VAL A 142 -28.46 28.36 3.78
C VAL A 142 -29.40 29.21 4.60
N VAL A 143 -28.89 29.84 5.64
CA VAL A 143 -29.67 30.68 6.57
C VAL A 143 -29.85 32.07 6.01
N ASN A 144 -31.09 32.53 5.96
CA ASN A 144 -31.44 33.91 5.59
C ASN A 144 -31.26 34.84 6.79
N ARG A 145 -30.13 35.54 6.84
CA ARG A 145 -29.80 36.46 7.94
C ARG A 145 -30.74 37.65 8.08
N GLU A 146 -31.28 38.15 6.97
CA GLU A 146 -32.21 39.27 6.99
C GLU A 146 -33.53 38.87 7.66
N LYS A 147 -34.05 37.68 7.34
CA LYS A 147 -35.26 37.15 7.99
C LYS A 147 -35.06 36.86 9.47
N LEU A 148 -33.84 36.38 9.88
CA LEU A 148 -33.54 36.20 11.31
C LEU A 148 -33.63 37.52 12.08
N LEU A 149 -33.07 38.60 11.52
CA LEU A 149 -33.15 39.93 12.12
C LEU A 149 -34.60 40.47 12.12
N LEU A 150 -35.33 40.28 11.02
CA LEU A 150 -36.72 40.73 10.88
C LEU A 150 -37.62 40.10 11.93
N TYR A 151 -37.46 38.80 12.16
CA TYR A 151 -38.28 38.04 13.12
C TYR A 151 -37.71 38.01 14.53
N ASN A 152 -36.61 38.72 14.78
CA ASN A 152 -35.92 38.75 16.07
C ASN A 152 -35.64 37.34 16.62
N ILE A 153 -34.98 36.49 15.82
CA ILE A 153 -34.61 35.13 16.20
C ILE A 153 -33.11 35.09 16.44
N ALA A 154 -32.70 34.53 17.61
CA ALA A 154 -31.32 34.34 17.92
C ALA A 154 -30.73 33.16 17.07
N TYR A 155 -29.50 33.36 16.58
CA TYR A 155 -28.81 32.32 15.77
C TYR A 155 -28.60 30.99 16.54
N GLU A 156 -28.36 31.08 17.85
CA GLU A 156 -28.21 29.91 18.72
C GLU A 156 -29.51 29.09 18.77
N GLU A 157 -30.65 29.75 18.81
CA GLU A 157 -31.95 29.07 18.86
C GLU A 157 -32.25 28.38 17.54
N LEU A 158 -31.99 29.03 16.40
CA LEU A 158 -32.08 28.39 15.10
C LEU A 158 -31.18 27.16 15.01
N THR A 159 -29.91 27.28 15.43
CA THR A 159 -28.94 26.19 15.39
C THR A 159 -29.38 25.02 16.30
N ARG A 160 -29.93 25.33 17.48
CA ARG A 160 -30.47 24.33 18.40
C ARG A 160 -31.61 23.54 17.78
N VAL A 161 -32.57 24.25 17.16
CA VAL A 161 -33.73 23.62 16.52
C VAL A 161 -33.30 22.80 15.30
N LEU A 162 -32.40 23.30 14.46
CA LEU A 162 -31.85 22.55 13.31
C LEU A 162 -31.14 21.25 13.78
N ARG A 163 -30.31 21.32 14.81
CA ARG A 163 -29.65 20.13 15.35
C ARG A 163 -30.66 19.11 15.86
N THR A 164 -31.74 19.54 16.54
CA THR A 164 -32.77 18.65 17.05
C THR A 164 -33.58 18.00 15.92
N ALA A 165 -33.83 18.77 14.83
CA ALA A 165 -34.65 18.32 13.72
C ALA A 165 -33.92 17.32 12.80
N PHE A 166 -32.59 17.48 12.59
CA PHE A 166 -31.82 16.72 11.62
C PHE A 166 -30.80 15.75 12.22
N LYS A 167 -30.57 15.77 13.53
CA LYS A 167 -29.62 14.88 14.18
C LYS A 167 -30.36 13.69 14.77
N GLU A 168 -29.79 12.48 14.63
CA GLU A 168 -30.22 11.33 15.40
C GLU A 168 -30.12 11.66 16.90
N ASN A 169 -31.24 11.59 17.61
CA ASN A 169 -31.30 11.85 19.04
C ASN A 169 -30.79 10.62 19.82
N LYS A 170 -29.47 10.47 19.87
CA LYS A 170 -28.83 9.41 20.64
C LYS A 170 -28.99 9.70 22.13
N VAL A 171 -29.77 8.89 22.82
CA VAL A 171 -30.08 9.07 24.26
C VAL A 171 -29.04 8.38 25.13
N SER A 172 -28.65 7.17 24.76
CA SER A 172 -27.73 6.36 25.55
C SER A 172 -27.00 5.33 24.68
N THR A 173 -26.06 4.61 25.26
CA THR A 173 -25.39 3.49 24.61
C THR A 173 -25.50 2.27 25.52
N LEU A 174 -26.12 1.23 25.02
CA LEU A 174 -26.15 -0.06 25.71
C LEU A 174 -24.81 -0.75 25.53
N ARG A 175 -24.11 -0.97 26.63
CA ARG A 175 -22.85 -1.73 26.63
C ARG A 175 -23.16 -3.20 26.89
N SER A 176 -22.99 -4.03 25.90
CA SER A 176 -22.94 -5.48 26.03
C SER A 176 -21.50 -5.96 25.97
N TYR A 177 -21.23 -7.20 26.38
CA TYR A 177 -19.89 -7.79 26.49
C TYR A 177 -19.06 -7.70 25.19
N GLN A 178 -19.70 -7.57 24.03
CA GLN A 178 -19.05 -7.54 22.71
C GLN A 178 -19.54 -6.42 21.79
N GLN A 179 -20.54 -5.62 22.17
CA GLN A 179 -21.14 -4.61 21.30
C GLN A 179 -21.55 -3.35 22.07
N TYR A 180 -21.36 -2.21 21.43
CA TYR A 180 -21.89 -0.92 21.85
C TYR A 180 -23.10 -0.59 20.97
N LEU A 181 -24.30 -0.75 21.50
CA LEU A 181 -25.54 -0.46 20.76
C LEU A 181 -26.04 0.95 21.13
N PRO A 182 -26.06 1.91 20.18
CA PRO A 182 -26.63 3.21 20.43
C PRO A 182 -28.15 3.10 20.58
N ILE A 183 -28.69 3.71 21.63
CA ILE A 183 -30.12 3.87 21.83
C ILE A 183 -30.49 5.27 21.39
N GLY A 184 -31.29 5.38 20.33
CA GLY A 184 -31.79 6.64 19.80
C GLY A 184 -33.31 6.74 19.85
N ILE A 185 -33.86 7.95 19.86
CA ILE A 185 -35.27 8.20 19.63
C ILE A 185 -35.45 8.42 18.13
N ALA A 186 -36.08 7.48 17.43
CA ALA A 186 -36.45 7.60 16.05
C ALA A 186 -37.89 8.05 15.92
N GLY A 187 -38.18 9.03 15.07
CA GLY A 187 -39.52 9.41 14.63
C GLY A 187 -39.85 8.77 13.29
N GLU A 188 -41.01 9.15 12.73
CA GLU A 188 -41.34 8.79 11.35
C GLU A 188 -40.33 9.41 10.37
N GLU A 189 -39.97 8.69 9.33
CA GLU A 189 -39.13 9.20 8.24
C GLU A 189 -39.87 10.31 7.50
N LYS A 190 -39.35 11.51 7.57
CA LYS A 190 -39.90 12.70 6.91
C LYS A 190 -38.92 13.22 5.86
N SER A 191 -39.45 13.69 4.74
CA SER A 191 -38.63 14.39 3.77
C SER A 191 -38.08 15.69 4.36
N VAL A 192 -36.92 16.15 3.89
CA VAL A 192 -36.26 17.39 4.37
C VAL A 192 -37.24 18.57 4.30
N ASN A 193 -37.96 18.72 3.19
CA ASN A 193 -38.98 19.78 3.01
C ASN A 193 -40.11 19.71 4.05
N ARG A 194 -40.53 18.50 4.41
CA ARG A 194 -41.56 18.33 5.43
C ARG A 194 -41.04 18.71 6.81
N ILE A 195 -39.79 18.33 7.15
CA ILE A 195 -39.13 18.72 8.40
C ILE A 195 -39.04 20.24 8.50
N LEU A 196 -38.62 20.92 7.43
CA LEU A 196 -38.49 22.39 7.42
C LEU A 196 -39.84 23.11 7.58
N ASN A 197 -40.92 22.55 7.04
CA ASN A 197 -42.25 23.17 7.14
C ASN A 197 -42.94 22.90 8.49
N GLU A 198 -42.74 21.72 9.06
CA GLU A 198 -43.39 21.31 10.32
C GLU A 198 -42.63 21.81 11.56
N THR A 199 -41.33 22.05 11.45
CA THR A 199 -40.48 22.44 12.60
C THR A 199 -40.55 23.96 12.79
N LEU A 200 -40.95 24.39 13.98
CA LEU A 200 -41.14 25.79 14.34
C LEU A 200 -39.97 26.31 15.21
N VAL A 201 -39.53 27.50 14.93
CA VAL A 201 -38.53 28.26 15.70
C VAL A 201 -39.23 29.33 16.51
N GLN A 202 -38.88 29.47 17.75
CA GLN A 202 -39.42 30.48 18.66
C GLN A 202 -38.72 31.82 18.48
N THR A 203 -39.50 32.92 18.33
CA THR A 203 -38.96 34.28 18.31
C THR A 203 -38.59 34.74 19.72
N GLN A 204 -37.70 35.71 19.86
CA GLN A 204 -37.53 36.39 21.14
C GLN A 204 -38.80 37.12 21.56
N PRO A 205 -39.10 37.20 22.86
CA PRO A 205 -40.30 37.89 23.35
C PRO A 205 -40.30 39.38 22.88
N ASP A 206 -41.42 39.83 22.33
CA ASP A 206 -41.62 41.24 21.99
C ASP A 206 -41.88 42.09 23.26
N LYS A 207 -41.95 43.39 23.10
CA LYS A 207 -42.26 44.36 24.16
C LYS A 207 -43.45 43.99 25.03
N ASN A 208 -44.42 43.28 24.42
CA ASN A 208 -45.62 42.74 25.08
C ASN A 208 -45.46 41.33 25.68
N ARG A 209 -44.23 40.75 25.74
CA ARG A 209 -43.92 39.39 26.16
C ARG A 209 -44.63 38.31 25.29
N GLN A 210 -45.06 38.65 24.10
CA GLN A 210 -45.61 37.67 23.17
C GLN A 210 -44.49 37.01 22.37
N VAL A 211 -44.62 35.71 22.17
CA VAL A 211 -43.68 34.86 21.45
C VAL A 211 -44.41 34.28 20.23
N ASN A 212 -43.80 34.43 19.06
CA ASN A 212 -44.32 33.86 17.83
C ASN A 212 -43.50 32.64 17.40
N TYR A 213 -44.12 31.76 16.63
CA TYR A 213 -43.48 30.58 16.07
C TYR A 213 -43.42 30.69 14.54
N ILE A 214 -42.24 30.53 13.99
CA ILE A 214 -41.97 30.66 12.57
C ILE A 214 -41.41 29.32 12.05
N PRO A 215 -41.93 28.78 10.93
CA PRO A 215 -41.41 27.56 10.35
C PRO A 215 -39.99 27.74 9.85
N LEU A 216 -39.18 26.68 9.95
CA LEU A 216 -37.78 26.68 9.48
C LEU A 216 -37.67 27.02 7.99
N SER A 217 -38.67 26.64 7.16
CA SER A 217 -38.72 26.91 5.72
C SER A 217 -38.68 28.39 5.38
N GLU A 218 -39.13 29.26 6.30
CA GLU A 218 -39.02 30.71 6.09
C GLU A 218 -37.63 31.27 6.38
N LEU A 219 -36.84 30.57 7.22
CA LEU A 219 -35.55 31.03 7.70
C LEU A 219 -34.36 30.41 6.95
N VAL A 220 -34.61 29.25 6.34
CA VAL A 220 -33.55 28.45 5.70
C VAL A 220 -33.98 28.00 4.33
N SER A 221 -33.10 28.12 3.35
CA SER A 221 -33.29 27.59 1.98
C SER A 221 -32.38 26.38 1.76
N ILE A 222 -32.86 25.39 1.00
CA ILE A 222 -32.11 24.22 0.60
C ILE A 222 -31.38 24.57 -0.71
N VAL A 223 -30.07 24.44 -0.71
CA VAL A 223 -29.24 24.58 -1.90
C VAL A 223 -28.47 23.27 -2.11
N PRO A 224 -28.70 22.55 -3.22
CA PRO A 224 -27.86 21.43 -3.59
C PRO A 224 -26.41 21.89 -3.75
N ALA A 225 -25.47 21.17 -3.21
CA ALA A 225 -24.05 21.43 -3.33
C ALA A 225 -23.30 20.12 -3.55
N GLU A 226 -22.22 20.22 -4.26
CA GLU A 226 -21.26 19.14 -4.43
C GLU A 226 -19.97 19.55 -3.72
N ASP A 227 -19.46 18.69 -2.85
CA ASP A 227 -18.26 18.95 -2.07
C ASP A 227 -17.34 17.73 -2.09
N LEU A 228 -16.08 17.95 -1.77
CA LEU A 228 -15.13 16.84 -1.67
C LEU A 228 -15.58 15.85 -0.58
N LYS A 229 -15.50 14.55 -0.88
CA LYS A 229 -15.85 13.49 0.07
C LYS A 229 -14.92 13.47 1.28
N SER A 230 -13.62 13.68 1.04
CA SER A 230 -12.58 13.69 2.06
C SER A 230 -11.56 14.79 1.79
N ILE A 231 -10.97 15.29 2.87
CA ILE A 231 -9.85 16.23 2.82
C ILE A 231 -8.63 15.46 3.31
N THR A 232 -7.62 15.38 2.46
CA THR A 232 -6.36 14.71 2.80
C THR A 232 -5.34 15.76 3.24
N ALA A 233 -4.55 15.43 4.26
CA ALA A 233 -3.51 16.31 4.76
C ALA A 233 -2.18 15.54 4.90
N GLY A 234 -1.10 16.16 4.47
CA GLY A 234 0.25 15.65 4.56
C GLY A 234 1.19 16.60 5.30
N LYS A 235 2.48 16.39 5.11
CA LYS A 235 3.53 17.23 5.74
C LYS A 235 3.47 18.70 5.30
N ASN A 236 3.01 18.95 4.07
CA ASN A 236 2.97 20.28 3.45
C ASN A 236 1.59 20.96 3.61
N GLY A 237 0.66 20.35 4.34
CA GLY A 237 -0.70 20.85 4.57
C GLY A 237 -1.76 20.01 3.87
N GLU A 238 -2.93 20.63 3.63
CA GLU A 238 -4.04 19.99 2.92
C GLU A 238 -3.73 19.86 1.44
N TYR A 239 -4.08 18.71 0.86
CA TYR A 239 -3.92 18.44 -0.57
C TYR A 239 -5.04 17.55 -1.11
N ILE A 240 -5.18 17.56 -2.43
CA ILE A 240 -6.09 16.68 -3.14
C ILE A 240 -5.25 15.60 -3.83
N PRO A 241 -5.47 14.32 -3.49
CA PRO A 241 -4.69 13.23 -4.06
C PRO A 241 -5.20 12.84 -5.45
N LEU A 242 -4.29 12.73 -6.41
CA LEU A 242 -4.46 12.01 -7.67
C LEU A 242 -3.59 10.77 -7.63
N SER A 243 -4.19 9.62 -7.37
CA SER A 243 -3.50 8.36 -7.19
C SER A 243 -3.45 7.57 -8.49
N PHE A 244 -2.25 7.13 -8.88
CA PHE A 244 -2.00 6.33 -10.07
C PHE A 244 -1.45 4.97 -9.67
N TYR A 245 -2.02 3.91 -10.24
CA TYR A 245 -1.64 2.52 -10.01
C TYR A 245 -1.11 1.91 -11.30
N ASP A 246 -0.28 0.88 -11.22
CA ASP A 246 0.32 0.15 -12.35
C ASP A 246 1.08 1.05 -13.34
N VAL A 247 1.91 1.95 -12.80
CA VAL A 247 2.64 2.95 -13.59
C VAL A 247 3.90 2.35 -14.21
N GLU A 248 3.91 2.11 -15.52
CA GLU A 248 5.10 1.60 -16.23
C GLU A 248 6.29 2.58 -16.21
N ASN A 249 6.03 3.88 -16.38
CA ASN A 249 7.05 4.92 -16.47
C ASN A 249 6.80 6.09 -15.50
N PRO A 250 7.18 5.94 -14.21
CA PRO A 250 6.94 6.94 -13.18
C PRO A 250 7.46 8.34 -13.51
N THR A 251 8.68 8.43 -14.03
CA THR A 251 9.32 9.71 -14.35
C THR A 251 8.60 10.48 -15.47
N ARG A 252 8.09 9.76 -16.46
CA ARG A 252 7.32 10.36 -17.55
C ARG A 252 5.98 10.88 -17.05
N LEU A 253 5.26 10.05 -16.28
CA LEU A 253 3.97 10.43 -15.70
C LEU A 253 4.08 11.69 -14.84
N MET A 254 5.06 11.74 -13.94
CA MET A 254 5.31 12.91 -13.08
C MET A 254 5.56 14.19 -13.90
N LYS A 255 6.31 14.07 -15.00
CA LYS A 255 6.59 15.21 -15.88
C LYS A 255 5.31 15.70 -16.56
N GLU A 256 4.53 14.81 -17.16
CA GLU A 256 3.28 15.12 -17.86
C GLU A 256 2.24 15.75 -16.90
N VAL A 257 2.06 15.18 -15.71
CA VAL A 257 1.18 15.75 -14.67
C VAL A 257 1.66 17.14 -14.25
N LYS A 258 2.96 17.30 -14.00
CA LYS A 258 3.52 18.59 -13.58
C LYS A 258 3.38 19.68 -14.64
N GLU A 259 3.53 19.36 -15.91
CA GLU A 259 3.33 20.29 -17.02
C GLU A 259 1.86 20.67 -17.14
N THR A 260 0.93 19.70 -17.08
CA THR A 260 -0.53 19.95 -17.16
C THR A 260 -1.05 20.82 -16.01
N VAL A 261 -0.55 20.56 -14.80
CA VAL A 261 -0.98 21.33 -13.60
C VAL A 261 -0.42 22.76 -13.63
N LYS A 262 0.83 22.94 -14.09
CA LYS A 262 1.45 24.27 -14.17
C LYS A 262 0.83 25.23 -15.21
N GLU A 263 0.20 24.72 -16.26
CA GLU A 263 -0.40 25.56 -17.30
C GLU A 263 -1.44 26.55 -16.77
N LYS A 264 -2.08 26.26 -15.63
CA LYS A 264 -3.13 27.13 -15.05
C LYS A 264 -2.70 27.98 -13.85
N ASN A 265 -1.47 27.84 -13.35
CA ASN A 265 -0.91 28.61 -12.20
C ASN A 265 -1.76 28.64 -10.91
N GLU A 266 -2.80 27.81 -10.83
CA GLU A 266 -3.72 27.75 -9.68
C GLU A 266 -3.33 26.66 -8.70
N TRP A 267 -2.47 25.73 -9.12
CA TRP A 267 -2.10 24.54 -8.37
C TRP A 267 -0.60 24.33 -8.32
N GLU A 268 -0.13 23.92 -7.16
CA GLU A 268 1.21 23.36 -6.97
C GLU A 268 1.06 21.84 -6.85
N VAL A 269 2.01 21.08 -7.41
CA VAL A 269 2.00 19.62 -7.35
C VAL A 269 3.29 19.11 -6.71
N ASP A 270 3.13 18.33 -5.64
CA ASP A 270 4.15 17.49 -5.05
C ASP A 270 3.84 16.03 -5.37
N PHE A 271 4.83 15.17 -5.26
CA PHE A 271 4.66 13.76 -5.56
C PHE A 271 5.07 12.91 -4.36
N SER A 272 4.24 11.91 -4.06
CA SER A 272 4.50 10.86 -3.07
C SER A 272 4.06 9.50 -3.64
N GLY A 273 4.06 8.47 -2.82
CA GLY A 273 3.62 7.13 -3.20
C GLY A 273 4.69 6.06 -3.01
N SER A 274 4.32 4.81 -3.31
CA SER A 274 5.17 3.65 -3.08
C SER A 274 6.48 3.69 -3.87
N PHE A 275 6.51 4.35 -5.03
CA PHE A 275 7.72 4.55 -5.82
C PHE A 275 8.84 5.24 -5.01
N PHE A 276 8.52 6.34 -4.33
CA PHE A 276 9.49 7.08 -3.52
C PHE A 276 9.86 6.33 -2.23
N SER A 277 8.89 5.67 -1.61
CA SER A 277 9.14 4.84 -0.44
C SER A 277 10.08 3.69 -0.77
N ASN A 278 9.87 3.02 -1.90
CA ASN A 278 10.72 1.93 -2.38
C ASN A 278 12.14 2.43 -2.73
N GLU A 279 12.27 3.55 -3.44
CA GLU A 279 13.57 4.14 -3.77
C GLU A 279 14.38 4.48 -2.51
N LYS A 280 13.73 5.10 -1.52
CA LYS A 280 14.36 5.41 -0.23
C LYS A 280 14.78 4.15 0.52
N MET A 281 13.89 3.14 0.62
CA MET A 281 14.21 1.86 1.26
C MET A 281 15.37 1.15 0.58
N MET A 282 15.42 1.12 -0.75
CA MET A 282 16.52 0.51 -1.50
C MET A 282 17.83 1.25 -1.24
N GLY A 283 17.80 2.57 -1.12
CA GLY A 283 18.96 3.37 -0.70
C GLY A 283 19.44 3.00 0.70
N GLU A 284 18.55 2.89 1.67
CA GLU A 284 18.86 2.50 3.05
C GLU A 284 19.43 1.07 3.12
N LEU A 285 18.83 0.11 2.40
CA LEU A 285 19.34 -1.26 2.31
C LEU A 285 20.74 -1.31 1.68
N THR A 286 21.00 -0.50 0.68
CA THR A 286 22.32 -0.42 0.05
C THR A 286 23.37 0.05 1.06
N VAL A 287 23.07 1.08 1.86
CA VAL A 287 23.95 1.55 2.94
C VAL A 287 24.19 0.45 3.97
N ILE A 288 23.13 -0.24 4.41
CA ILE A 288 23.22 -1.37 5.36
C ILE A 288 24.12 -2.48 4.79
N LEU A 289 23.97 -2.81 3.50
CA LEU A 289 24.80 -3.80 2.84
C LEU A 289 26.29 -3.39 2.87
N PHE A 290 26.61 -2.15 2.50
CA PHE A 290 27.99 -1.66 2.54
C PHE A 290 28.59 -1.67 3.94
N VAL A 291 27.85 -1.23 4.95
CA VAL A 291 28.30 -1.25 6.34
C VAL A 291 28.51 -2.68 6.82
N SER A 292 27.62 -3.62 6.49
CA SER A 292 27.78 -5.03 6.87
C SER A 292 28.99 -5.68 6.19
N LEU A 293 29.22 -5.36 4.91
CA LEU A 293 30.41 -5.84 4.19
C LEU A 293 31.71 -5.30 4.79
N LEU A 294 31.73 -4.03 5.17
CA LEU A 294 32.87 -3.41 5.80
C LEU A 294 33.17 -4.02 7.18
N LEU A 295 32.13 -4.24 8.00
CA LEU A 295 32.30 -4.92 9.29
C LEU A 295 32.80 -6.35 9.09
N MET A 296 32.20 -7.09 8.15
CA MET A 296 32.65 -8.44 7.80
C MET A 296 34.10 -8.48 7.35
N TYR A 297 34.52 -7.51 6.51
CA TYR A 297 35.93 -7.40 6.09
C TYR A 297 36.86 -7.26 7.28
N PHE A 298 36.57 -6.37 8.25
CA PHE A 298 37.42 -6.20 9.43
C PHE A 298 37.46 -7.45 10.31
N ILE A 299 36.31 -8.12 10.51
CA ILE A 299 36.28 -9.37 11.29
C ILE A 299 37.13 -10.45 10.59
N LEU A 300 37.03 -10.56 9.28
CA LEU A 300 37.82 -11.52 8.51
C LEU A 300 39.31 -11.18 8.52
N CYS A 301 39.68 -9.89 8.49
CA CYS A 301 41.07 -9.47 8.65
C CYS A 301 41.67 -9.91 9.99
N ALA A 302 40.89 -9.80 11.05
CA ALA A 302 41.31 -10.27 12.37
C ALA A 302 41.41 -11.78 12.43
N GLN A 303 40.49 -12.52 11.78
CA GLN A 303 40.48 -14.00 11.78
C GLN A 303 41.61 -14.60 10.95
N PHE A 304 41.87 -14.05 9.76
CA PHE A 304 42.90 -14.56 8.85
C PHE A 304 44.29 -13.98 9.10
N GLU A 305 44.41 -12.99 9.99
CA GLU A 305 45.65 -12.24 10.22
C GLU A 305 46.25 -11.66 8.89
N SER A 306 45.40 -11.35 7.94
CA SER A 306 45.74 -10.93 6.58
C SER A 306 44.73 -9.96 6.00
N PHE A 307 45.17 -8.93 5.29
CA PHE A 307 44.29 -8.00 4.58
C PHE A 307 43.88 -8.49 3.18
N LEU A 308 44.63 -9.44 2.60
CA LEU A 308 44.40 -9.96 1.25
C LEU A 308 43.37 -11.10 1.22
N GLN A 309 43.37 -11.98 2.21
CA GLN A 309 42.48 -13.13 2.22
C GLN A 309 41.00 -12.77 2.33
N PRO A 310 40.57 -11.79 3.15
CA PRO A 310 39.21 -11.31 3.15
C PRO A 310 38.76 -10.75 1.80
N LEU A 311 39.62 -10.07 1.08
CA LEU A 311 39.32 -9.55 -0.25
C LEU A 311 39.02 -10.68 -1.26
N ILE A 312 39.72 -11.82 -1.17
CA ILE A 312 39.46 -12.98 -2.00
C ILE A 312 38.05 -13.53 -1.73
N VAL A 313 37.66 -13.62 -0.44
CA VAL A 313 36.34 -14.09 -0.04
C VAL A 313 35.24 -13.12 -0.48
N LEU A 314 35.43 -11.81 -0.26
CA LEU A 314 34.45 -10.80 -0.64
C LEU A 314 34.22 -10.67 -2.14
N LEU A 315 35.15 -11.14 -2.98
CA LEU A 315 34.99 -11.14 -4.43
C LEU A 315 33.85 -12.08 -4.89
N GLU A 316 33.41 -12.99 -4.04
CA GLU A 316 32.26 -13.86 -4.28
C GLU A 316 30.94 -13.07 -4.33
N ILE A 317 30.78 -12.06 -3.48
CA ILE A 317 29.52 -11.29 -3.30
C ILE A 317 29.02 -10.63 -4.59
N PRO A 318 29.81 -9.92 -5.37
CA PRO A 318 29.38 -9.36 -6.66
C PRO A 318 28.86 -10.42 -7.63
N VAL A 319 29.50 -11.59 -7.65
CA VAL A 319 29.08 -12.69 -8.53
C VAL A 319 27.73 -13.24 -8.09
N ASP A 320 27.58 -13.51 -6.80
CA ASP A 320 26.34 -14.03 -6.22
C ASP A 320 25.17 -13.08 -6.41
N THR A 321 25.41 -11.77 -6.19
CA THR A 321 24.41 -10.71 -6.41
C THR A 321 24.01 -10.66 -7.88
N ALA A 322 24.96 -10.71 -8.82
CA ALA A 322 24.66 -10.70 -10.24
C ALA A 322 23.78 -11.89 -10.66
N PHE A 323 24.06 -13.08 -10.13
CA PHE A 323 23.26 -14.28 -10.43
C PHE A 323 21.89 -14.27 -9.73
N ALA A 324 21.78 -13.69 -8.54
CA ALA A 324 20.49 -13.45 -7.93
C ALA A 324 19.59 -12.55 -8.80
N LEU A 325 20.15 -11.47 -9.34
CA LEU A 325 19.44 -10.57 -10.26
C LEU A 325 19.07 -11.26 -11.58
N ILE A 326 19.97 -12.07 -12.14
CA ILE A 326 19.70 -12.83 -13.36
C ILE A 326 18.55 -13.83 -13.14
N THR A 327 18.55 -14.55 -12.01
CA THR A 327 17.47 -15.50 -11.70
C THR A 327 16.14 -14.79 -11.49
N LEU A 328 16.10 -13.67 -10.79
CA LEU A 328 14.89 -12.85 -10.67
C LEU A 328 14.34 -12.45 -12.05
N TRP A 329 15.20 -11.95 -12.92
CA TRP A 329 14.84 -11.55 -14.28
C TRP A 329 14.29 -12.72 -15.11
N VAL A 330 14.95 -13.88 -15.08
CA VAL A 330 14.51 -15.10 -15.80
C VAL A 330 13.13 -15.57 -15.35
N PHE A 331 12.82 -15.47 -14.06
CA PHE A 331 11.52 -15.85 -13.50
C PHE A 331 10.47 -14.73 -13.57
N GLY A 332 10.78 -13.57 -14.18
CA GLY A 332 9.84 -12.48 -14.38
C GLY A 332 9.53 -11.66 -13.12
N HIS A 333 10.38 -11.74 -12.11
CA HIS A 333 10.24 -10.97 -10.87
C HIS A 333 11.11 -9.72 -10.89
N THR A 334 10.58 -8.64 -10.31
CA THR A 334 11.31 -7.38 -10.13
C THR A 334 12.14 -7.39 -8.84
N LEU A 335 13.15 -6.52 -8.80
CA LEU A 335 13.89 -6.26 -7.57
C LEU A 335 12.99 -5.46 -6.60
N ASN A 336 12.58 -6.11 -5.53
CA ASN A 336 11.78 -5.54 -4.45
C ASN A 336 12.48 -5.69 -3.10
N LEU A 337 11.89 -5.12 -2.05
CA LEU A 337 12.41 -5.18 -0.68
C LEU A 337 12.74 -6.63 -0.26
N MET A 338 11.85 -7.58 -0.54
CA MET A 338 12.02 -8.97 -0.12
C MET A 338 13.15 -9.68 -0.87
N SER A 339 13.28 -9.46 -2.18
CA SER A 339 14.40 -10.00 -2.95
C SER A 339 15.74 -9.38 -2.54
N ALA A 340 15.76 -8.08 -2.20
CA ALA A 340 16.96 -7.42 -1.69
C ALA A 340 17.41 -8.00 -0.34
N ILE A 341 16.46 -8.24 0.59
CA ILE A 341 16.74 -8.94 1.85
C ILE A 341 17.29 -10.34 1.56
N GLY A 342 16.69 -11.08 0.61
CA GLY A 342 17.17 -12.39 0.19
C GLY A 342 18.63 -12.38 -0.27
N ILE A 343 19.01 -11.40 -1.08
CA ILE A 343 20.39 -11.20 -1.54
C ILE A 343 21.34 -10.96 -0.36
N ILE A 344 20.99 -10.04 0.55
CA ILE A 344 21.80 -9.72 1.73
C ILE A 344 22.04 -10.95 2.61
N VAL A 345 20.99 -11.71 2.89
CA VAL A 345 21.05 -12.93 3.70
C VAL A 345 21.94 -13.98 3.03
N THR A 346 21.78 -14.18 1.71
CA THR A 346 22.57 -15.20 0.99
C THR A 346 24.05 -14.83 0.94
N CYS A 347 24.40 -13.57 0.78
CA CYS A 347 25.79 -13.12 0.88
C CYS A 347 26.45 -13.58 2.19
N GLY A 348 25.74 -13.50 3.31
CA GLY A 348 26.25 -13.96 4.60
C GLY A 348 26.43 -15.49 4.68
N ILE A 349 25.53 -16.26 4.07
CA ILE A 349 25.56 -17.72 4.10
C ILE A 349 26.69 -18.25 3.21
N VAL A 350 26.82 -17.76 1.98
CA VAL A 350 27.79 -18.26 0.99
C VAL A 350 29.22 -17.92 1.41
N VAL A 351 29.45 -16.72 1.91
CA VAL A 351 30.76 -16.29 2.42
C VAL A 351 31.28 -17.21 3.52
N ASN A 352 30.39 -17.75 4.39
CA ASN A 352 30.78 -18.67 5.43
C ASN A 352 31.44 -19.96 4.88
N ASP A 353 30.93 -20.50 3.75
CA ASP A 353 31.49 -21.69 3.12
C ASP A 353 32.92 -21.44 2.59
N SER A 354 33.15 -20.26 2.01
CA SER A 354 34.45 -19.81 1.53
C SER A 354 35.45 -19.56 2.67
N ILE A 355 35.00 -18.99 3.78
CA ILE A 355 35.82 -18.82 5.00
C ILE A 355 36.35 -20.18 5.51
N LEU A 356 35.45 -21.14 5.71
CA LEU A 356 35.82 -22.46 6.23
C LEU A 356 36.79 -23.18 5.32
N LYS A 357 36.69 -22.99 4.02
CA LYS A 357 37.61 -23.61 3.06
C LYS A 357 38.98 -22.95 3.08
N LEU A 358 39.07 -21.61 3.06
CA LEU A 358 40.36 -20.93 3.16
C LEU A 358 41.06 -21.14 4.48
N ASP A 359 40.33 -21.20 5.60
CA ASP A 359 40.85 -21.52 6.90
C ASP A 359 41.51 -22.92 6.93
N THR A 360 40.83 -23.92 6.35
CA THR A 360 41.37 -25.26 6.20
C THR A 360 42.61 -25.29 5.32
N ILE A 361 42.68 -24.49 4.24
CA ILE A 361 43.90 -24.40 3.41
C ILE A 361 45.04 -23.78 4.22
N ASN A 362 44.79 -22.71 4.97
CA ASN A 362 45.79 -22.06 5.80
C ASN A 362 46.34 -22.98 6.90
N GLU A 363 45.44 -23.72 7.55
CA GLU A 363 45.85 -24.72 8.57
C GLU A 363 46.78 -25.79 7.98
N LEU A 364 46.44 -26.33 6.81
CA LEU A 364 47.27 -27.31 6.12
C LEU A 364 48.61 -26.73 5.67
N ARG A 365 48.66 -25.48 5.24
CA ARG A 365 49.94 -24.81 4.91
C ARG A 365 50.81 -24.59 6.13
N LYS A 366 50.23 -24.23 7.29
CA LYS A 366 50.97 -24.12 8.56
C LYS A 366 51.64 -25.47 8.98
N THR A 367 51.10 -26.59 8.53
CA THR A 367 51.72 -27.93 8.77
C THR A 367 52.78 -28.27 7.73
N GLY A 368 53.13 -27.38 6.81
CA GLY A 368 54.21 -27.58 5.81
C GLY A 368 53.75 -28.31 4.54
N ILE A 369 52.46 -28.45 4.28
CA ILE A 369 51.92 -29.05 3.05
C ILE A 369 52.03 -28.04 1.88
N PRO A 370 52.54 -28.46 0.67
CA PRO A 370 52.61 -27.63 -0.49
C PRO A 370 51.27 -27.03 -0.89
N LEU A 371 51.27 -25.80 -1.44
CA LEU A 371 50.06 -25.01 -1.75
C LEU A 371 48.99 -25.81 -2.55
N VAL A 372 49.42 -26.46 -3.64
CA VAL A 372 48.48 -27.21 -4.51
C VAL A 372 47.86 -28.38 -3.80
N GLU A 373 48.67 -29.10 -3.01
CA GLU A 373 48.24 -30.25 -2.24
C GLU A 373 47.29 -29.84 -1.10
N ALA A 374 47.61 -28.74 -0.40
CA ALA A 374 46.76 -28.17 0.63
C ALA A 374 45.36 -27.76 0.09
N ILE A 375 45.30 -27.13 -1.08
CA ILE A 375 44.05 -26.80 -1.75
C ILE A 375 43.25 -28.07 -2.07
N HIS A 376 43.90 -29.12 -2.58
CA HIS A 376 43.24 -30.36 -2.96
C HIS A 376 42.67 -31.11 -1.74
N ILE A 377 43.45 -31.19 -0.68
CA ILE A 377 43.05 -31.84 0.58
C ILE A 377 41.90 -31.05 1.23
N ALA A 378 42.02 -29.72 1.34
CA ALA A 378 40.96 -28.86 1.88
C ALA A 378 39.67 -28.96 1.06
N GLY A 379 39.80 -29.00 -0.28
CA GLY A 379 38.68 -29.23 -1.18
C GLY A 379 37.93 -30.52 -0.89
N LYS A 380 38.67 -31.66 -0.77
CA LYS A 380 38.07 -32.96 -0.43
C LYS A 380 37.42 -32.97 0.95
N ARG A 381 38.07 -32.40 1.97
CA ARG A 381 37.56 -32.36 3.34
C ARG A 381 36.26 -31.57 3.47
N ARG A 382 36.15 -30.42 2.79
CA ARG A 382 35.04 -29.49 2.91
C ARG A 382 33.92 -29.68 1.89
N LEU A 383 34.19 -30.38 0.77
CA LEU A 383 33.22 -30.57 -0.32
C LEU A 383 31.86 -31.09 0.19
N ARG A 384 31.89 -32.15 1.01
CA ARG A 384 30.66 -32.77 1.52
C ARG A 384 29.86 -31.83 2.43
N ALA A 385 30.54 -31.05 3.27
CA ALA A 385 29.90 -30.13 4.19
C ALA A 385 29.24 -28.96 3.40
N ILE A 386 29.98 -28.34 2.47
CA ILE A 386 29.50 -27.22 1.64
C ILE A 386 28.29 -27.63 0.80
N ILE A 387 28.37 -28.77 0.10
CA ILE A 387 27.23 -29.28 -0.69
C ILE A 387 26.03 -29.60 0.21
N MET A 388 26.24 -30.11 1.38
CA MET A 388 25.16 -30.44 2.31
C MET A 388 24.45 -29.16 2.82
N THR A 389 25.20 -28.12 3.21
CA THR A 389 24.65 -26.85 3.67
C THR A 389 23.86 -26.14 2.54
N SER A 390 24.45 -26.06 1.35
CA SER A 390 23.81 -25.43 0.20
C SER A 390 22.53 -26.16 -0.23
N LEU A 391 22.57 -27.49 -0.36
CA LEU A 391 21.37 -28.26 -0.72
C LEU A 391 20.28 -28.16 0.35
N THR A 392 20.63 -28.21 1.62
CA THR A 392 19.64 -28.08 2.69
C THR A 392 18.95 -26.74 2.65
N THR A 393 19.70 -25.66 2.44
CA THR A 393 19.13 -24.30 2.34
C THR A 393 18.27 -24.16 1.09
N ILE A 394 18.74 -24.65 -0.07
CA ILE A 394 17.94 -24.63 -1.31
C ILE A 394 16.64 -25.41 -1.13
N PHE A 395 16.68 -26.64 -0.62
CA PHE A 395 15.47 -27.44 -0.41
C PHE A 395 14.53 -26.85 0.64
N ALA A 396 15.04 -26.11 1.63
CA ALA A 396 14.21 -25.39 2.58
C ALA A 396 13.42 -24.24 1.92
N MET A 397 13.96 -23.63 0.85
CA MET A 397 13.30 -22.55 0.12
C MET A 397 12.36 -23.04 -0.98
N VAL A 398 12.55 -24.26 -1.51
CA VAL A 398 11.72 -24.83 -2.60
C VAL A 398 10.22 -24.83 -2.28
N PRO A 399 9.74 -25.21 -1.07
CA PRO A 399 8.31 -25.18 -0.77
C PRO A 399 7.68 -23.78 -0.96
N LEU A 400 8.43 -22.70 -0.66
CA LEU A 400 7.94 -21.33 -0.76
C LEU A 400 7.65 -20.90 -2.22
N LEU A 401 8.23 -21.60 -3.21
CA LEU A 401 7.95 -21.34 -4.62
C LEU A 401 6.57 -21.85 -5.05
N PHE A 402 6.06 -22.88 -4.39
CA PHE A 402 4.81 -23.57 -4.76
C PHE A 402 3.63 -23.15 -3.89
N THR A 403 3.85 -22.34 -2.84
CA THR A 403 2.75 -21.81 -2.04
C THR A 403 1.98 -20.80 -2.86
N SER A 404 0.65 -20.85 -2.74
CA SER A 404 -0.29 -19.89 -3.33
C SER A 404 -1.07 -19.11 -2.26
N ASP A 405 -0.55 -19.10 -1.04
CA ASP A 405 -1.15 -18.41 0.10
C ASP A 405 -0.88 -16.90 0.04
N MET A 406 -1.59 -16.13 0.87
CA MET A 406 -1.56 -14.68 0.95
C MET A 406 -0.17 -14.03 1.10
N GLY A 407 0.86 -14.77 1.52
CA GLY A 407 2.23 -14.27 1.64
C GLY A 407 3.16 -14.72 0.51
N SER A 408 2.67 -15.54 -0.41
CA SER A 408 3.51 -16.19 -1.41
C SER A 408 4.12 -15.22 -2.42
N GLU A 409 3.42 -14.16 -2.78
CA GLU A 409 3.91 -13.16 -3.73
C GLU A 409 5.15 -12.43 -3.23
N LEU A 410 5.28 -12.25 -1.91
CA LEU A 410 6.44 -11.63 -1.28
C LEU A 410 7.57 -12.64 -1.02
N GLN A 411 7.22 -13.88 -0.69
CA GLN A 411 8.19 -14.93 -0.40
C GLN A 411 8.83 -15.53 -1.66
N LYS A 412 8.11 -15.55 -2.80
CA LYS A 412 8.63 -16.06 -4.08
C LYS A 412 9.88 -15.31 -4.58
N PRO A 413 9.88 -13.95 -4.69
CA PRO A 413 11.07 -13.22 -5.11
C PRO A 413 12.27 -13.43 -4.18
N LEU A 414 12.04 -13.47 -2.86
CA LEU A 414 13.07 -13.79 -1.87
C LEU A 414 13.67 -15.16 -2.11
N SER A 415 12.83 -16.19 -2.24
CA SER A 415 13.27 -17.58 -2.44
C SER A 415 14.01 -17.76 -3.78
N ILE A 416 13.54 -17.14 -4.86
CA ILE A 416 14.19 -17.19 -6.18
C ILE A 416 15.57 -16.55 -6.11
N ALA A 417 15.69 -15.36 -5.51
CA ALA A 417 16.96 -14.69 -5.35
C ALA A 417 17.95 -15.53 -4.53
N MET A 418 17.49 -16.09 -3.41
CA MET A 418 18.32 -16.94 -2.55
C MET A 418 18.76 -18.24 -3.25
N ILE A 419 17.86 -18.94 -3.91
CA ILE A 419 18.20 -20.19 -4.63
C ILE A 419 19.20 -19.90 -5.75
N GLY A 420 18.96 -18.88 -6.56
CA GLY A 420 19.84 -18.50 -7.66
C GLY A 420 21.25 -18.13 -7.20
N SER A 421 21.35 -17.30 -6.19
CA SER A 421 22.62 -16.90 -5.57
C SER A 421 23.34 -18.10 -4.93
N MET A 422 22.63 -18.95 -4.16
CA MET A 422 23.21 -20.13 -3.49
C MET A 422 23.77 -21.16 -4.47
N VAL A 423 23.09 -21.45 -5.57
CA VAL A 423 23.57 -22.41 -6.58
C VAL A 423 24.92 -21.95 -7.15
N VAL A 424 25.00 -20.69 -7.54
CA VAL A 424 26.21 -20.15 -8.14
C VAL A 424 27.29 -19.88 -7.11
N GLY A 425 26.94 -19.31 -5.95
CA GLY A 425 27.86 -19.08 -4.85
C GLY A 425 28.55 -20.35 -4.40
N THR A 426 27.83 -21.46 -4.30
CA THR A 426 28.46 -22.77 -3.99
C THR A 426 29.50 -23.17 -5.04
N LEU A 427 29.22 -22.94 -6.33
CA LEU A 427 30.19 -23.21 -7.40
C LEU A 427 31.40 -22.27 -7.34
N VAL A 428 31.18 -21.00 -7.07
CA VAL A 428 32.24 -20.00 -6.89
C VAL A 428 33.13 -20.35 -5.71
N SER A 429 32.54 -20.67 -4.56
CA SER A 429 33.26 -21.10 -3.37
C SER A 429 34.07 -22.37 -3.63
N LEU A 430 33.54 -23.34 -4.38
CA LEU A 430 34.24 -24.60 -4.64
C LEU A 430 35.39 -24.50 -5.63
N PHE A 431 35.25 -23.66 -6.70
CA PHE A 431 36.20 -23.65 -7.80
C PHE A 431 36.92 -22.30 -7.94
N ILE A 432 36.23 -21.20 -7.89
CA ILE A 432 36.82 -19.88 -8.18
C ILE A 432 37.67 -19.38 -7.03
N ILE A 433 37.19 -19.45 -5.81
CA ILE A 433 37.91 -18.97 -4.61
C ILE A 433 39.28 -19.68 -4.45
N PRO A 434 39.39 -21.01 -4.52
CA PRO A 434 40.69 -21.68 -4.45
C PRO A 434 41.61 -21.36 -5.62
N LEU A 435 41.06 -21.12 -6.81
CA LEU A 435 41.83 -20.73 -7.99
C LEU A 435 42.45 -19.36 -7.80
N ILE A 436 41.67 -18.37 -7.31
CA ILE A 436 42.15 -17.03 -7.00
C ILE A 436 43.23 -17.08 -5.90
N TYR A 437 42.98 -17.86 -4.85
CA TYR A 437 43.93 -18.07 -3.77
C TYR A 437 45.26 -18.63 -4.31
N TRP A 438 45.19 -19.69 -5.14
CA TRP A 438 46.38 -20.22 -5.80
C TRP A 438 47.10 -19.18 -6.68
N PHE A 439 46.39 -18.41 -7.47
CA PHE A 439 46.97 -17.40 -8.36
C PHE A 439 47.77 -16.32 -7.61
N ILE A 440 47.23 -15.90 -6.44
CA ILE A 440 47.87 -14.89 -5.60
C ILE A 440 49.10 -15.44 -4.89
N TYR A 441 48.99 -16.64 -4.29
CA TYR A 441 50.03 -17.20 -3.44
C TYR A 441 51.08 -18.04 -4.17
N ARG A 442 50.86 -18.46 -5.42
CA ARG A 442 51.81 -19.25 -6.20
C ARG A 442 53.22 -18.60 -6.38
N LYS A 443 53.29 -17.26 -6.36
CA LYS A 443 54.56 -16.56 -6.47
C LYS A 443 55.38 -16.61 -5.18
N HIS A 444 54.69 -16.67 -4.04
CA HIS A 444 55.34 -16.76 -2.72
C HIS A 444 55.91 -18.16 -2.46
N ASP A 445 55.19 -19.19 -2.88
CA ASP A 445 55.59 -20.58 -2.76
C ASP A 445 56.84 -20.94 -3.52
N LYS A 446 57.11 -20.25 -4.68
CA LYS A 446 58.34 -20.43 -5.44
C LYS A 446 59.60 -19.83 -4.78
N ASN A 447 59.44 -18.90 -3.83
CA ASN A 447 60.57 -18.29 -3.11
C ASN A 447 60.90 -19.03 -1.80
N GLU A 448 60.01 -19.85 -1.24
CA GLU A 448 60.28 -20.67 -0.06
C GLU A 448 60.94 -22.03 -0.40
N VAL A 449 60.86 -22.46 -1.66
CA VAL A 449 61.51 -23.69 -2.17
C VAL A 449 62.90 -23.47 -2.74
N ARG A 450 63.43 -22.24 -2.69
CA ARG A 450 64.82 -21.92 -3.00
C ARG A 450 65.59 -21.59 -1.74
#